data_062bc9770e0cdb7b816b18c010644bbc
#
_entry.id   062bc9770e0cdb7b816b18c010644bbc
#
_cell.length_a   1.000
_cell.length_b   1.000
_cell.length_c   1.000
_cell.angle_alpha   90.00
_cell.angle_beta   90.00
_cell.angle_gamma   90.00
#
_symmetry.space_group_name_H-M   'P 1'
#
loop_
_entity.id
_entity.type
_entity.pdbx_description
1 polymer ?
#
loop_
_entity_poly.entity_id
_entity_poly.type
_entity_poly.pdbx_seq_one_letter_code
_entity_poly.pdbx_strand_id
1 'polypeptide(L)'
;IEEYTLIHLKDSIYANKISKKYKIEELETSGIIKSSLYETMKSNGINESLTYYLSDVYAWNIDFFRLHKGDKFKVIYTEKFVDDSISIGVERIKAAYFEHNQKPLYAFEFESDSIKGIVDYFNEKAKNLRRAFLKGPLKFNRISSRYNMKRRIAFYGNRIRPHKGTDFAAQVGTPILSTANGTVIKSSYSRANGNFVTIKHNNTYSTQYLHMRKRKVRVGQFVKQGDVIGWVGMTGYTSGPHVCYRFWKNGRQVDPFKQKLPEAKPISKKLKNK
;
A
#
# COMPACT_ATOMS: atom_id res chain seq x y z
N ILE A 1 19.50 -5.21 8.10
CA ILE A 1 20.39 -6.07 7.30
C ILE A 1 20.66 -7.32 8.11
N GLU A 2 20.08 -8.43 7.69
CA GLU A 2 20.14 -9.71 8.41
C GLU A 2 21.29 -10.60 7.91
N GLU A 3 21.94 -10.23 6.79
CA GLU A 3 22.98 -11.03 6.15
C GLU A 3 24.24 -10.21 5.88
N TYR A 4 25.39 -10.83 6.14
CA TYR A 4 26.71 -10.24 5.90
C TYR A 4 27.50 -11.14 4.97
N THR A 5 28.28 -10.53 4.09
CA THR A 5 29.28 -11.21 3.27
C THR A 5 30.65 -10.88 3.82
N LEU A 6 31.38 -11.89 4.29
CA LEU A 6 32.77 -11.75 4.69
C LEU A 6 33.67 -12.14 3.51
N ILE A 7 34.56 -11.24 3.13
CA ILE A 7 35.57 -11.50 2.11
C ILE A 7 36.90 -11.77 2.80
N HIS A 8 37.45 -12.94 2.59
CA HIS A 8 38.76 -13.32 3.14
C HIS A 8 39.79 -13.29 2.02
N LEU A 9 40.88 -12.54 2.25
CA LEU A 9 42.02 -12.42 1.35
C LEU A 9 43.13 -13.30 1.89
N LYS A 10 43.49 -14.33 1.16
CA LYS A 10 44.72 -15.15 1.30
C LYS A 10 45.31 -15.27 -0.09
N ASP A 11 45.74 -16.45 -0.49
CA ASP A 11 46.20 -16.72 -1.87
C ASP A 11 45.04 -16.72 -2.90
N SER A 12 43.81 -16.70 -2.41
CA SER A 12 42.58 -16.56 -3.21
C SER A 12 41.56 -15.69 -2.49
N ILE A 13 40.71 -15.01 -3.29
CA ILE A 13 39.57 -14.22 -2.79
C ILE A 13 38.34 -15.12 -2.77
N TYR A 14 37.71 -15.27 -1.63
CA TYR A 14 36.42 -15.93 -1.50
C TYR A 14 35.49 -15.15 -0.60
N ALA A 15 34.19 -15.26 -0.85
CA ALA A 15 33.16 -14.58 -0.09
C ALA A 15 32.25 -15.61 0.61
N ASN A 16 32.07 -15.46 1.91
CA ASN A 16 31.13 -16.24 2.71
C ASN A 16 29.94 -15.36 3.10
N LYS A 17 28.74 -15.88 2.85
CA LYS A 17 27.51 -15.26 3.29
C LYS A 17 27.16 -15.76 4.69
N ILE A 18 27.02 -14.85 5.64
CA ILE A 18 26.66 -15.16 7.02
C ILE A 18 25.33 -14.48 7.32
N SER A 19 24.35 -15.27 7.77
CA SER A 19 23.08 -14.76 8.28
C SER A 19 23.14 -14.65 9.80
N LYS A 20 22.96 -13.45 10.35
CA LYS A 20 22.82 -13.26 11.80
C LYS A 20 21.38 -13.53 12.21
N LYS A 21 21.23 -14.23 13.33
CA LYS A 21 19.93 -14.37 14.02
C LYS A 21 19.52 -13.00 14.57
N TYR A 22 18.25 -12.74 14.60
CA TYR A 22 17.66 -11.57 15.24
C TYR A 22 16.62 -12.01 16.28
N LYS A 23 16.43 -11.19 17.29
CA LYS A 23 15.32 -11.30 18.24
C LYS A 23 14.25 -10.26 17.89
N ILE A 24 13.01 -10.56 18.26
CA ILE A 24 11.90 -9.64 18.16
C ILE A 24 11.50 -9.24 19.56
N GLU A 25 11.48 -7.95 19.83
CA GLU A 25 11.04 -7.41 21.12
C GLU A 25 9.76 -6.60 20.93
N GLU A 26 8.85 -6.70 21.92
CA GLU A 26 7.68 -5.85 22.00
C GLU A 26 8.01 -4.61 22.81
N LEU A 27 7.76 -3.46 22.23
CA LEU A 27 8.08 -2.16 22.78
C LEU A 27 6.82 -1.29 22.79
N GLU A 28 6.79 -0.33 23.72
CA GLU A 28 5.76 0.70 23.76
C GLU A 28 6.37 2.09 23.74
N THR A 29 5.66 3.03 23.15
CA THR A 29 6.05 4.43 23.15
C THR A 29 4.85 5.35 23.01
N SER A 30 5.04 6.63 23.36
CA SER A 30 4.01 7.66 23.24
C SER A 30 4.63 9.03 22.96
N GLY A 31 3.81 9.95 22.46
CA GLY A 31 4.27 11.31 22.21
C GLY A 31 3.13 12.29 21.99
N ILE A 32 3.48 13.58 22.10
CA ILE A 32 2.60 14.71 21.81
C ILE A 32 3.19 15.45 20.61
N ILE A 33 2.41 15.64 19.56
CA ILE A 33 2.82 16.30 18.33
C ILE A 33 3.11 17.79 18.62
N LYS A 34 4.34 18.22 18.33
CA LYS A 34 4.76 19.62 18.42
C LYS A 34 4.77 20.30 17.04
N SER A 35 5.15 19.59 15.99
CA SER A 35 5.19 20.04 14.59
C SER A 35 4.74 18.95 13.63
N SER A 36 5.46 17.82 13.56
CA SER A 36 5.13 16.66 12.76
C SER A 36 5.33 15.37 13.54
N LEU A 37 4.77 14.25 13.06
CA LEU A 37 4.99 12.95 13.67
C LEU A 37 6.47 12.56 13.61
N TYR A 38 7.12 12.77 12.47
CA TYR A 38 8.54 12.48 12.27
C TYR A 38 9.44 13.23 13.28
N GLU A 39 9.29 14.55 13.40
CA GLU A 39 10.07 15.35 14.33
C GLU A 39 9.80 14.97 15.79
N THR A 40 8.56 14.56 16.10
CA THR A 40 8.22 14.07 17.45
C THR A 40 8.91 12.74 17.76
N MET A 41 8.94 11.80 16.80
CA MET A 41 9.68 10.54 16.97
C MET A 41 11.16 10.81 17.18
N LYS A 42 11.78 11.59 16.29
CA LYS A 42 13.21 11.94 16.33
C LYS A 42 13.60 12.61 17.64
N SER A 43 12.87 13.63 18.07
CA SER A 43 13.17 14.37 19.30
C SER A 43 13.03 13.54 20.58
N ASN A 44 12.23 12.48 20.55
CA ASN A 44 12.03 11.57 21.66
C ASN A 44 12.93 10.31 21.59
N GLY A 45 13.87 10.23 20.63
CA GLY A 45 14.73 9.07 20.44
C GLY A 45 13.99 7.80 20.01
N ILE A 46 12.79 7.94 19.44
CA ILE A 46 11.98 6.82 18.95
C ILE A 46 12.42 6.48 17.53
N ASN A 47 12.42 5.19 17.20
CA ASN A 47 12.76 4.74 15.84
C ASN A 47 11.89 5.46 14.80
N GLU A 48 12.51 6.27 13.95
CA GLU A 48 11.82 7.13 12.98
C GLU A 48 11.00 6.33 11.97
N SER A 49 11.36 5.06 11.70
CA SER A 49 10.61 4.19 10.80
C SER A 49 9.19 3.92 11.29
N LEU A 50 8.93 4.05 12.61
CA LEU A 50 7.61 3.91 13.21
C LEU A 50 6.61 4.94 12.66
N THR A 51 7.08 6.12 12.21
CA THR A 51 6.28 7.12 11.52
C THR A 51 5.60 6.53 10.28
N TYR A 52 6.34 5.73 9.51
CA TYR A 52 5.79 5.07 8.32
C TYR A 52 4.69 4.08 8.67
N TYR A 53 4.94 3.22 9.68
CA TYR A 53 3.97 2.20 10.10
C TYR A 53 2.68 2.83 10.68
N LEU A 54 2.80 3.85 11.53
CA LEU A 54 1.63 4.58 12.06
C LEU A 54 0.85 5.30 10.95
N SER A 55 1.57 5.90 10.00
CA SER A 55 0.93 6.55 8.85
C SER A 55 0.19 5.55 7.96
N ASP A 56 0.68 4.33 7.83
CA ASP A 56 0.00 3.27 7.05
C ASP A 56 -1.25 2.76 7.77
N VAL A 57 -1.17 2.53 9.09
CA VAL A 57 -2.31 2.09 9.93
C VAL A 57 -3.49 3.06 9.82
N TYR A 58 -3.21 4.37 9.93
CA TYR A 58 -4.25 5.41 9.95
C TYR A 58 -4.43 6.14 8.62
N ALA A 59 -3.83 5.66 7.52
CA ALA A 59 -3.79 6.33 6.20
C ALA A 59 -5.16 6.81 5.69
N TRP A 60 -6.25 6.20 6.14
CA TRP A 60 -7.61 6.52 5.72
C TRP A 60 -8.37 7.41 6.72
N ASN A 61 -7.83 7.55 7.91
CA ASN A 61 -8.48 8.24 9.02
C ASN A 61 -7.82 9.58 9.33
N ILE A 62 -6.49 9.68 9.11
CA ILE A 62 -5.68 10.86 9.44
C ILE A 62 -4.94 11.33 8.19
N ASP A 63 -4.94 12.63 7.95
CA ASP A 63 -4.02 13.29 7.04
C ASP A 63 -2.76 13.72 7.81
N PHE A 64 -1.71 12.90 7.75
CA PHE A 64 -0.46 13.14 8.48
C PHE A 64 0.31 14.39 8.05
N PHE A 65 -0.07 15.03 6.93
CA PHE A 65 0.43 16.36 6.55
C PHE A 65 -0.32 17.51 7.23
N ARG A 66 -1.40 17.21 7.96
CA ARG A 66 -2.27 18.17 8.64
C ARG A 66 -2.50 17.81 10.10
N LEU A 67 -1.47 17.30 10.76
CA LEU A 67 -1.51 17.09 12.19
C LEU A 67 -1.53 18.42 12.94
N HIS A 68 -2.20 18.44 14.08
CA HIS A 68 -2.26 19.63 14.91
C HIS A 68 -1.30 19.52 16.09
N LYS A 69 -0.75 20.66 16.49
CA LYS A 69 -0.01 20.75 17.75
C LYS A 69 -0.90 20.33 18.89
N GLY A 70 -0.44 19.38 19.71
CA GLY A 70 -1.19 18.80 20.81
C GLY A 70 -1.90 17.49 20.49
N ASP A 71 -1.94 17.04 19.21
CA ASP A 71 -2.34 15.68 18.89
C ASP A 71 -1.41 14.69 19.61
N LYS A 72 -1.94 13.52 20.00
CA LYS A 72 -1.21 12.55 20.82
C LYS A 72 -1.23 11.18 20.19
N PHE A 73 -0.20 10.39 20.44
CA PHE A 73 -0.18 8.98 20.09
C PHE A 73 0.38 8.11 21.20
N LYS A 74 -0.07 6.85 21.22
CA LYS A 74 0.53 5.74 21.97
C LYS A 74 0.59 4.55 21.03
N VAL A 75 1.65 3.75 21.10
CA VAL A 75 1.80 2.59 20.22
C VAL A 75 2.54 1.47 20.93
N ILE A 76 2.05 0.24 20.73
CA ILE A 76 2.71 -1.01 21.05
C ILE A 76 3.11 -1.63 19.72
N TYR A 77 4.39 -1.97 19.58
CA TYR A 77 4.95 -2.45 18.33
C TYR A 77 6.05 -3.48 18.56
N THR A 78 6.40 -4.23 17.54
CA THR A 78 7.54 -5.14 17.56
C THR A 78 8.67 -4.58 16.72
N GLU A 79 9.90 -4.74 17.24
CA GLU A 79 11.13 -4.30 16.59
C GLU A 79 12.15 -5.45 16.58
N LYS A 80 12.93 -5.50 15.53
CA LYS A 80 13.96 -6.53 15.34
C LYS A 80 15.32 -6.03 15.81
N PHE A 81 16.01 -6.85 16.56
CA PHE A 81 17.36 -6.56 17.08
C PHE A 81 18.34 -7.65 16.69
N VAL A 82 19.54 -7.24 16.31
CA VAL A 82 20.71 -8.09 16.09
C VAL A 82 21.73 -7.77 17.18
N ASP A 83 22.52 -8.78 17.57
CA ASP A 83 23.55 -8.63 18.61
C ASP A 83 22.99 -7.96 19.89
N ASP A 84 21.76 -8.35 20.27
CA ASP A 84 21.00 -7.95 21.46
C ASP A 84 20.59 -6.48 21.57
N SER A 85 21.20 -5.56 20.86
CA SER A 85 20.94 -4.11 21.01
C SER A 85 20.82 -3.33 19.71
N ILE A 86 21.26 -3.88 18.60
CA ILE A 86 21.26 -3.15 17.32
C ILE A 86 19.91 -3.32 16.65
N SER A 87 19.10 -2.25 16.64
CA SER A 87 17.85 -2.24 15.90
C SER A 87 18.08 -2.34 14.40
N ILE A 88 17.38 -3.27 13.76
CA ILE A 88 17.33 -3.41 12.31
C ILE A 88 15.96 -2.98 11.74
N GLY A 89 15.09 -2.43 12.58
CA GLY A 89 13.87 -1.76 12.21
C GLY A 89 12.60 -2.34 12.83
N VAL A 90 11.57 -1.54 12.79
CA VAL A 90 10.22 -1.92 13.23
C VAL A 90 9.69 -3.05 12.35
N GLU A 91 9.14 -4.09 12.97
CA GLU A 91 8.51 -5.20 12.27
C GLU A 91 7.05 -4.90 11.98
N ARG A 92 6.27 -4.56 13.04
CA ARG A 92 4.84 -4.26 12.92
C ARG A 92 4.29 -3.54 14.14
N ILE A 93 3.14 -2.90 14.00
CA ILE A 93 2.37 -2.34 15.09
C ILE A 93 1.38 -3.41 15.59
N LYS A 94 1.30 -3.62 16.91
CA LYS A 94 0.34 -4.50 17.55
C LYS A 94 -0.94 -3.77 17.91
N ALA A 95 -0.77 -2.61 18.54
CA ALA A 95 -1.87 -1.73 18.89
C ALA A 95 -1.42 -0.27 18.83
N ALA A 96 -2.33 0.62 18.48
CA ALA A 96 -2.07 2.05 18.49
C ALA A 96 -3.31 2.84 18.92
N TYR A 97 -3.04 3.95 19.55
CA TYR A 97 -3.97 5.02 19.84
C TYR A 97 -3.45 6.30 19.22
N PHE A 98 -4.31 7.03 18.52
CA PHE A 98 -4.01 8.35 18.00
C PHE A 98 -5.17 9.31 18.33
N GLU A 99 -4.87 10.43 18.98
CA GLU A 99 -5.83 11.50 19.21
C GLU A 99 -5.57 12.60 18.19
N HIS A 100 -6.49 12.78 17.26
CA HIS A 100 -6.44 13.82 16.24
C HIS A 100 -7.66 14.73 16.32
N ASN A 101 -7.46 16.02 16.46
CA ASN A 101 -8.57 16.97 16.68
C ASN A 101 -9.46 16.58 17.86
N GLN A 102 -8.88 16.15 18.98
CA GLN A 102 -9.58 15.69 20.20
C GLN A 102 -10.46 14.44 19.95
N LYS A 103 -10.30 13.75 18.84
CA LYS A 103 -11.02 12.52 18.52
C LYS A 103 -10.08 11.32 18.69
N PRO A 104 -10.43 10.39 19.59
CA PRO A 104 -9.65 9.17 19.77
C PRO A 104 -9.85 8.21 18.59
N LEU A 105 -8.77 7.63 18.11
CA LEU A 105 -8.73 6.62 17.06
C LEU A 105 -7.90 5.45 17.58
N TYR A 106 -8.51 4.29 17.72
CA TYR A 106 -7.87 3.05 18.15
C TYR A 106 -7.56 2.17 16.95
N ALA A 107 -6.46 1.44 17.02
CA ALA A 107 -6.06 0.46 16.03
C ALA A 107 -5.53 -0.78 16.75
N PHE A 108 -6.12 -1.94 16.49
CA PHE A 108 -5.70 -3.23 17.01
C PHE A 108 -5.37 -4.14 15.83
N GLU A 109 -4.17 -4.73 15.84
CA GLU A 109 -3.79 -5.73 14.87
C GLU A 109 -4.63 -7.00 15.06
N PHE A 110 -5.15 -7.55 13.97
CA PHE A 110 -5.87 -8.81 14.01
C PHE A 110 -5.71 -9.59 12.70
N GLU A 111 -5.42 -10.88 12.80
CA GLU A 111 -5.36 -11.77 11.65
C GLU A 111 -6.78 -12.19 11.24
N SER A 112 -7.31 -11.51 10.22
CA SER A 112 -8.70 -11.67 9.78
C SER A 112 -8.92 -12.89 8.87
N ASP A 113 -7.85 -13.43 8.27
CA ASP A 113 -7.87 -14.63 7.41
C ASP A 113 -6.50 -15.33 7.50
N SER A 114 -6.38 -16.33 8.37
CA SER A 114 -5.14 -17.07 8.59
C SER A 114 -4.72 -17.90 7.37
N ILE A 115 -5.68 -18.42 6.59
CA ILE A 115 -5.38 -19.17 5.37
C ILE A 115 -4.67 -18.30 4.33
N LYS A 116 -5.07 -17.03 4.23
CA LYS A 116 -4.47 -16.05 3.32
C LYS A 116 -3.41 -15.18 3.99
N GLY A 117 -3.19 -15.36 5.29
CA GLY A 117 -2.30 -14.53 6.10
C GLY A 117 -2.66 -13.05 6.01
N ILE A 118 -3.96 -12.71 6.06
CA ILE A 118 -4.43 -11.33 6.02
C ILE A 118 -4.47 -10.80 7.43
N VAL A 119 -3.58 -9.85 7.71
CA VAL A 119 -3.54 -9.08 8.94
C VAL A 119 -4.04 -7.67 8.63
N ASP A 120 -5.00 -7.19 9.40
CA ASP A 120 -5.58 -5.87 9.26
C ASP A 120 -5.68 -5.19 10.63
N TYR A 121 -5.95 -3.87 10.62
CA TYR A 121 -6.18 -3.09 11.84
C TYR A 121 -7.66 -2.77 12.00
N PHE A 122 -8.15 -2.94 13.22
CA PHE A 122 -9.55 -2.73 13.58
C PHE A 122 -9.67 -1.74 14.74
N ASN A 123 -10.75 -0.97 14.75
CA ASN A 123 -11.04 -0.11 15.89
C ASN A 123 -11.74 -0.90 17.02
N GLU A 124 -12.04 -0.21 18.14
CA GLU A 124 -12.73 -0.75 19.32
C GLU A 124 -14.13 -1.33 19.04
N LYS A 125 -14.71 -1.02 17.87
CA LYS A 125 -16.00 -1.56 17.39
C LYS A 125 -15.83 -2.69 16.38
N ALA A 126 -14.62 -3.23 16.26
CA ALA A 126 -14.26 -4.26 15.28
C ALA A 126 -14.53 -3.84 13.82
N LYS A 127 -14.51 -2.54 13.53
CA LYS A 127 -14.52 -2.01 12.17
C LYS A 127 -13.10 -1.95 11.64
N ASN A 128 -12.88 -2.45 10.43
CA ASN A 128 -11.59 -2.38 9.77
C ASN A 128 -11.24 -0.91 9.46
N LEU A 129 -10.03 -0.49 9.80
CA LEU A 129 -9.52 0.87 9.55
C LEU A 129 -9.17 1.11 8.10
N ARG A 130 -8.87 0.07 7.34
CA ARG A 130 -8.61 0.18 5.90
C ARG A 130 -9.89 0.40 5.13
N ARG A 131 -9.78 1.08 4.00
CA ARG A 131 -10.81 1.04 2.96
C ARG A 131 -10.60 -0.20 2.09
N ALA A 132 -11.68 -0.72 1.51
CA ALA A 132 -11.62 -1.86 0.60
C ALA A 132 -10.70 -1.60 -0.62
N PHE A 133 -10.48 -0.34 -0.99
CA PHE A 133 -9.63 0.05 -2.12
C PHE A 133 -8.72 1.23 -1.77
N LEU A 134 -7.45 1.17 -2.19
CA LEU A 134 -6.55 2.32 -2.20
C LEU A 134 -7.09 3.44 -3.11
N LYS A 135 -6.74 4.68 -2.82
CA LYS A 135 -7.11 5.85 -3.65
C LYS A 135 -6.54 5.78 -5.08
N GLY A 136 -5.45 5.03 -5.26
CA GLY A 136 -4.82 4.82 -6.55
C GLY A 136 -3.75 3.73 -6.49
N PRO A 137 -3.20 3.33 -7.64
CA PRO A 137 -2.29 2.19 -7.75
C PRO A 137 -0.82 2.53 -7.49
N LEU A 138 -0.49 3.74 -7.06
CA LEU A 138 0.87 4.19 -6.79
C LEU A 138 0.99 4.72 -5.35
N LYS A 139 2.18 4.65 -4.76
CA LYS A 139 2.43 5.20 -3.43
C LYS A 139 2.18 6.72 -3.40
N PHE A 140 2.63 7.43 -4.45
CA PHE A 140 2.36 8.85 -4.67
C PHE A 140 1.53 9.01 -5.94
N ASN A 141 0.31 9.51 -5.81
CA ASN A 141 -0.66 9.53 -6.88
C ASN A 141 -0.76 10.92 -7.54
N ARG A 142 -0.15 11.09 -8.72
CA ARG A 142 -0.33 12.26 -9.58
C ARG A 142 -1.25 11.89 -10.75
N ILE A 143 -2.51 12.32 -10.70
CA ILE A 143 -3.46 12.08 -11.80
C ILE A 143 -3.13 13.02 -12.96
N SER A 144 -2.81 12.45 -14.12
CA SER A 144 -2.59 13.19 -15.38
C SER A 144 -3.82 13.22 -16.27
N SER A 145 -4.70 12.21 -16.20
CA SER A 145 -5.96 12.19 -16.95
C SER A 145 -7.04 11.43 -16.17
N ARG A 146 -8.20 12.05 -15.98
CA ARG A 146 -9.33 11.43 -15.29
C ARG A 146 -10.21 10.60 -16.22
N TYR A 147 -11.01 9.71 -15.63
CA TYR A 147 -12.13 9.07 -16.33
C TYR A 147 -13.04 10.12 -16.96
N ASN A 148 -13.23 10.07 -18.30
CA ASN A 148 -14.02 11.04 -19.03
C ASN A 148 -14.60 10.43 -20.31
N MET A 149 -15.92 10.27 -20.36
CA MET A 149 -16.64 9.72 -21.53
C MET A 149 -16.75 10.72 -22.69
N LYS A 150 -16.52 12.00 -22.44
CA LYS A 150 -16.61 13.08 -23.45
C LYS A 150 -15.23 13.75 -23.67
N ARG A 151 -14.11 13.02 -23.41
CA ARG A 151 -12.75 13.56 -23.58
C ARG A 151 -12.53 13.97 -25.02
N ARG A 152 -12.03 15.19 -25.20
CA ARG A 152 -11.56 15.72 -26.49
C ARG A 152 -10.06 16.00 -26.36
N ILE A 153 -9.30 15.68 -27.40
CA ILE A 153 -7.85 15.94 -27.45
C ILE A 153 -7.58 16.70 -28.74
N ALA A 154 -7.01 17.90 -28.63
CA ALA A 154 -6.72 18.77 -29.77
C ALA A 154 -5.85 18.08 -30.83
N PHE A 155 -4.86 17.31 -30.40
CA PHE A 155 -3.98 16.52 -31.28
C PHE A 155 -4.76 15.55 -32.22
N TYR A 156 -5.95 15.11 -31.85
CA TYR A 156 -6.82 14.24 -32.64
C TYR A 156 -8.01 14.99 -33.25
N GLY A 157 -7.85 16.31 -33.52
CA GLY A 157 -8.89 17.12 -34.13
C GLY A 157 -10.14 17.31 -33.26
N ASN A 158 -9.98 17.32 -31.93
CA ASN A 158 -11.07 17.51 -30.96
C ASN A 158 -12.25 16.51 -31.06
N ARG A 159 -12.05 15.37 -31.73
CA ARG A 159 -13.05 14.29 -31.76
C ARG A 159 -13.22 13.67 -30.37
N ILE A 160 -14.43 13.25 -30.05
CA ILE A 160 -14.71 12.58 -28.77
C ILE A 160 -13.98 11.24 -28.74
N ARG A 161 -13.07 11.07 -27.79
CA ARG A 161 -12.34 9.83 -27.48
C ARG A 161 -12.50 9.50 -25.99
N PRO A 162 -13.51 8.66 -25.65
CA PRO A 162 -13.75 8.30 -24.25
C PRO A 162 -12.52 7.74 -23.57
N HIS A 163 -12.23 8.21 -22.36
CA HIS A 163 -11.22 7.65 -21.49
C HIS A 163 -11.89 6.90 -20.33
N LYS A 164 -11.98 5.58 -20.44
CA LYS A 164 -12.64 4.70 -19.46
C LYS A 164 -11.66 4.24 -18.36
N GLY A 165 -10.74 5.09 -17.96
CA GLY A 165 -9.74 4.86 -16.91
C GLY A 165 -9.28 6.16 -16.29
N THR A 166 -8.39 6.07 -15.29
CA THR A 166 -7.68 7.19 -14.71
C THR A 166 -6.19 6.94 -14.88
N ASP A 167 -5.48 7.91 -15.46
CA ASP A 167 -4.05 7.83 -15.70
C ASP A 167 -3.29 8.47 -14.54
N PHE A 168 -2.39 7.70 -13.94
CA PHE A 168 -1.49 8.12 -12.88
C PHE A 168 -0.08 8.22 -13.45
N ALA A 169 0.43 9.43 -13.60
CA ALA A 169 1.77 9.67 -14.13
C ALA A 169 2.83 9.35 -13.08
N ALA A 170 3.84 8.59 -13.50
CA ALA A 170 5.02 8.28 -12.70
C ALA A 170 6.18 7.87 -13.60
N GLN A 171 7.39 7.91 -13.08
CA GLN A 171 8.59 7.46 -13.81
C GLN A 171 8.51 5.98 -14.15
N VAL A 172 9.12 5.60 -15.28
CA VAL A 172 9.27 4.19 -15.66
C VAL A 172 10.00 3.44 -14.54
N GLY A 173 9.46 2.28 -14.16
CA GLY A 173 10.01 1.47 -13.07
C GLY A 173 9.40 1.74 -11.70
N THR A 174 8.54 2.77 -11.55
CA THR A 174 7.77 2.98 -10.30
C THR A 174 6.89 1.75 -10.00
N PRO A 175 6.90 1.20 -8.78
CA PRO A 175 6.06 0.07 -8.40
C PRO A 175 4.56 0.38 -8.54
N ILE A 176 3.82 -0.52 -9.18
CA ILE A 176 2.36 -0.48 -9.27
C ILE A 176 1.79 -1.43 -8.21
N LEU A 177 0.88 -0.91 -7.39
CA LEU A 177 0.29 -1.62 -6.27
C LEU A 177 -1.11 -2.14 -6.60
N SER A 178 -1.44 -3.33 -6.11
CA SER A 178 -2.82 -3.79 -6.09
C SER A 178 -3.67 -2.87 -5.21
N THR A 179 -4.74 -2.32 -5.74
CA THR A 179 -5.58 -1.38 -4.96
C THR A 179 -6.49 -2.06 -3.94
N ALA A 180 -6.65 -3.38 -4.01
CA ALA A 180 -7.41 -4.18 -3.05
C ALA A 180 -6.95 -5.65 -3.08
N ASN A 181 -7.33 -6.42 -2.05
CA ASN A 181 -7.15 -7.87 -2.05
C ASN A 181 -7.91 -8.51 -3.22
N GLY A 182 -7.33 -9.50 -3.89
CA GLY A 182 -8.02 -10.19 -4.98
C GLY A 182 -7.18 -11.24 -5.68
N THR A 183 -7.77 -11.88 -6.68
CA THR A 183 -7.10 -12.88 -7.50
C THR A 183 -6.83 -12.32 -8.90
N VAL A 184 -5.63 -12.51 -9.38
CA VAL A 184 -5.22 -12.12 -10.74
C VAL A 184 -5.96 -13.00 -11.75
N ILE A 185 -6.80 -12.39 -12.58
CA ILE A 185 -7.55 -13.09 -13.63
C ILE A 185 -6.96 -12.90 -15.03
N LYS A 186 -6.13 -11.87 -15.22
CA LYS A 186 -5.33 -11.67 -16.44
C LYS A 186 -3.98 -11.08 -16.09
N SER A 187 -2.93 -11.61 -16.70
CA SER A 187 -1.57 -11.07 -16.70
C SER A 187 -1.01 -11.30 -18.10
N SER A 188 -1.17 -10.32 -19.00
CA SER A 188 -0.99 -10.51 -20.45
C SER A 188 -0.48 -9.24 -21.13
N TYR A 189 -0.31 -9.31 -22.42
CA TYR A 189 0.03 -8.20 -23.32
C TYR A 189 -1.04 -8.06 -24.40
N SER A 190 -1.35 -6.83 -24.79
CA SER A 190 -2.08 -6.51 -26.00
C SER A 190 -1.54 -5.24 -26.65
N ARG A 191 -1.71 -5.10 -27.96
CA ARG A 191 -1.23 -3.91 -28.70
C ARG A 191 -1.74 -2.60 -28.13
N ALA A 192 -2.99 -2.55 -27.66
CA ALA A 192 -3.58 -1.34 -27.12
C ALA A 192 -3.19 -1.08 -25.65
N ASN A 193 -3.27 -2.11 -24.79
CA ASN A 193 -3.05 -1.96 -23.35
C ASN A 193 -1.58 -2.10 -22.93
N GLY A 194 -0.71 -2.57 -23.83
CA GLY A 194 0.63 -2.99 -23.47
C GLY A 194 0.62 -4.18 -22.50
N ASN A 195 1.61 -4.29 -21.66
CA ASN A 195 1.59 -5.22 -20.54
C ASN A 195 0.53 -4.76 -19.53
N PHE A 196 -0.34 -5.67 -19.11
CA PHE A 196 -1.40 -5.35 -18.18
C PHE A 196 -1.72 -6.49 -17.23
N VAL A 197 -2.27 -6.13 -16.08
CA VAL A 197 -2.79 -7.06 -15.06
C VAL A 197 -4.24 -6.71 -14.78
N THR A 198 -5.10 -7.73 -14.64
CA THR A 198 -6.49 -7.57 -14.21
C THR A 198 -6.70 -8.41 -12.95
N ILE A 199 -7.27 -7.81 -11.91
CA ILE A 199 -7.51 -8.43 -10.61
C ILE A 199 -9.01 -8.44 -10.34
N LYS A 200 -9.55 -9.62 -10.00
CA LYS A 200 -10.92 -9.78 -9.50
C LYS A 200 -10.89 -9.74 -7.98
N HIS A 201 -11.55 -8.75 -7.40
CA HIS A 201 -11.61 -8.54 -5.95
C HIS A 201 -12.78 -9.31 -5.31
N ASN A 202 -13.90 -9.34 -5.99
CA ASN A 202 -15.10 -10.10 -5.63
C ASN A 202 -16.07 -10.16 -6.83
N ASN A 203 -17.31 -10.55 -6.60
CA ASN A 203 -18.32 -10.64 -7.69
C ASN A 203 -18.75 -9.29 -8.24
N THR A 204 -18.53 -8.21 -7.48
CA THR A 204 -18.94 -6.84 -7.86
C THR A 204 -17.81 -6.06 -8.52
N TYR A 205 -16.57 -6.21 -8.02
CA TYR A 205 -15.45 -5.31 -8.35
C TYR A 205 -14.28 -6.04 -8.99
N SER A 206 -13.73 -5.44 -10.03
CA SER A 206 -12.43 -5.78 -10.60
C SER A 206 -11.66 -4.53 -11.03
N THR A 207 -10.33 -4.64 -11.09
CA THR A 207 -9.44 -3.55 -11.51
C THR A 207 -8.46 -4.02 -12.56
N GLN A 208 -7.97 -3.09 -13.36
CA GLN A 208 -6.97 -3.36 -14.39
C GLN A 208 -5.93 -2.25 -14.42
N TYR A 209 -4.68 -2.64 -14.63
CA TYR A 209 -3.49 -1.80 -14.59
C TYR A 209 -2.73 -1.99 -15.89
N LEU A 210 -2.59 -0.92 -16.69
CA LEU A 210 -2.08 -0.98 -18.06
C LEU A 210 -0.72 -0.30 -18.20
N HIS A 211 -0.14 -0.48 -19.41
CA HIS A 211 1.08 0.17 -19.87
C HIS A 211 2.33 -0.17 -19.04
N MET A 212 2.31 -1.32 -18.35
CA MET A 212 3.41 -1.75 -17.50
C MET A 212 4.69 -2.01 -18.32
N ARG A 213 5.85 -1.67 -17.74
CA ARG A 213 7.15 -2.14 -18.22
C ARG A 213 7.27 -3.66 -18.08
N LYS A 214 6.93 -4.16 -16.88
CA LYS A 214 7.00 -5.58 -16.51
C LYS A 214 5.89 -5.91 -15.52
N ARG A 215 5.33 -7.10 -15.66
CA ARG A 215 4.36 -7.70 -14.73
C ARG A 215 5.12 -8.55 -13.71
N LYS A 216 4.71 -8.53 -12.44
CA LYS A 216 5.29 -9.33 -11.35
C LYS A 216 4.46 -10.57 -11.03
N VAL A 217 3.17 -10.54 -11.37
CA VAL A 217 2.18 -11.53 -10.93
C VAL A 217 1.65 -12.36 -12.09
N ARG A 218 1.18 -13.58 -11.79
CA ARG A 218 0.63 -14.55 -12.74
C ARG A 218 -0.86 -14.79 -12.50
N VAL A 219 -1.57 -15.29 -13.52
CA VAL A 219 -2.97 -15.68 -13.41
C VAL A 219 -3.16 -16.74 -12.32
N GLY A 220 -4.24 -16.62 -11.54
CA GLY A 220 -4.54 -17.47 -10.38
C GLY A 220 -3.89 -17.03 -9.08
N GLN A 221 -2.87 -16.16 -9.12
CA GLN A 221 -2.21 -15.66 -7.91
C GLN A 221 -3.13 -14.76 -7.10
N PHE A 222 -3.24 -15.02 -5.79
CA PHE A 222 -3.84 -14.08 -4.86
C PHE A 222 -2.85 -12.96 -4.53
N VAL A 223 -3.35 -11.71 -4.48
CA VAL A 223 -2.58 -10.53 -4.10
C VAL A 223 -3.34 -9.77 -3.02
N LYS A 224 -2.59 -9.20 -2.08
CA LYS A 224 -3.12 -8.33 -1.03
C LYS A 224 -3.15 -6.87 -1.52
N GLN A 225 -3.97 -6.06 -0.87
CA GLN A 225 -3.91 -4.60 -1.05
C GLN A 225 -2.50 -4.09 -0.72
N GLY A 226 -1.91 -3.30 -1.61
CA GLY A 226 -0.55 -2.79 -1.46
C GLY A 226 0.54 -3.68 -2.05
N ASP A 227 0.25 -4.93 -2.44
CA ASP A 227 1.24 -5.77 -3.10
C ASP A 227 1.69 -5.18 -4.44
N VAL A 228 3.00 -5.24 -4.71
CA VAL A 228 3.56 -4.84 -6.00
C VAL A 228 3.20 -5.87 -7.06
N ILE A 229 2.44 -5.46 -8.07
CA ILE A 229 1.95 -6.31 -9.17
C ILE A 229 2.69 -6.12 -10.49
N GLY A 230 3.53 -5.08 -10.57
CA GLY A 230 4.34 -4.74 -11.74
C GLY A 230 4.96 -3.36 -11.59
N TRP A 231 5.46 -2.82 -12.69
CA TRP A 231 6.14 -1.53 -12.71
C TRP A 231 5.64 -0.67 -13.87
N VAL A 232 5.53 0.64 -13.63
CA VAL A 232 5.14 1.64 -14.62
C VAL A 232 6.04 1.55 -15.85
N GLY A 233 5.44 1.65 -17.01
CA GLY A 233 6.11 1.62 -18.30
C GLY A 233 5.48 2.57 -19.31
N MET A 234 5.74 2.23 -20.59
CA MET A 234 5.19 2.92 -21.75
C MET A 234 4.80 1.91 -22.85
N THR A 235 4.37 0.70 -22.47
CA THR A 235 3.98 -0.32 -23.45
C THR A 235 2.55 -0.13 -23.92
N GLY A 236 2.25 -0.49 -25.17
CA GLY A 236 0.96 -0.28 -25.81
C GLY A 236 0.73 1.15 -26.32
N TYR A 237 -0.55 1.58 -26.41
CA TYR A 237 -0.90 2.90 -26.93
C TYR A 237 -0.87 3.94 -25.80
N THR A 238 0.27 4.62 -25.66
CA THR A 238 0.51 5.65 -24.67
C THR A 238 1.45 6.73 -25.20
N SER A 239 1.31 7.95 -24.72
CA SER A 239 2.15 9.10 -25.07
C SER A 239 3.22 9.43 -24.02
N GLY A 240 3.23 8.75 -22.88
CA GLY A 240 4.19 9.00 -21.80
C GLY A 240 4.08 8.01 -20.67
N PRO A 241 5.05 7.99 -19.74
CA PRO A 241 5.07 7.03 -18.65
C PRO A 241 3.90 7.25 -17.67
N HIS A 242 3.04 6.24 -17.52
CA HIS A 242 1.94 6.24 -16.57
C HIS A 242 1.39 4.82 -16.36
N VAL A 243 0.56 4.64 -15.36
CA VAL A 243 -0.35 3.51 -15.24
C VAL A 243 -1.78 3.99 -15.53
N CYS A 244 -2.43 3.40 -16.54
CA CYS A 244 -3.86 3.60 -16.74
C CYS A 244 -4.62 2.61 -15.86
N TYR A 245 -5.30 3.15 -14.84
CA TYR A 245 -6.09 2.40 -13.88
C TYR A 245 -7.54 2.37 -14.28
N ARG A 246 -8.07 1.17 -14.50
CA ARG A 246 -9.47 0.95 -14.85
C ARG A 246 -10.19 0.22 -13.73
N PHE A 247 -11.43 0.60 -13.47
CA PHE A 247 -12.26 0.07 -12.41
C PHE A 247 -13.59 -0.42 -12.93
N TRP A 248 -13.99 -1.63 -12.56
CA TRP A 248 -15.28 -2.21 -12.94
C TRP A 248 -16.14 -2.45 -11.71
N LYS A 249 -17.43 -2.14 -11.86
CA LYS A 249 -18.49 -2.48 -10.93
C LYS A 249 -19.58 -3.22 -11.68
N ASN A 250 -19.90 -4.45 -11.28
CA ASN A 250 -20.89 -5.32 -11.94
C ASN A 250 -20.65 -5.41 -13.46
N GLY A 251 -19.40 -5.66 -13.88
CA GLY A 251 -19.02 -5.82 -15.28
C GLY A 251 -18.95 -4.52 -16.12
N ARG A 252 -19.31 -3.36 -15.57
CA ARG A 252 -19.25 -2.05 -16.25
C ARG A 252 -18.08 -1.22 -15.77
N GLN A 253 -17.36 -0.57 -16.68
CA GLN A 253 -16.32 0.39 -16.33
C GLN A 253 -16.93 1.65 -15.75
N VAL A 254 -16.43 2.07 -14.58
CA VAL A 254 -16.93 3.24 -13.86
C VAL A 254 -15.76 4.10 -13.37
N ASP A 255 -16.05 5.37 -13.07
CA ASP A 255 -15.11 6.25 -12.39
C ASP A 255 -15.03 5.87 -10.90
N PRO A 256 -13.88 5.35 -10.40
CA PRO A 256 -13.77 4.94 -9.00
C PRO A 256 -13.94 6.09 -8.01
N PHE A 257 -13.60 7.33 -8.41
CA PHE A 257 -13.71 8.50 -7.57
C PHE A 257 -15.16 8.98 -7.37
N LYS A 258 -16.08 8.54 -8.22
CA LYS A 258 -17.52 8.82 -8.10
C LYS A 258 -18.30 7.68 -7.43
N GLN A 259 -17.62 6.58 -7.06
CA GLN A 259 -18.28 5.47 -6.39
C GLN A 259 -18.20 5.61 -4.86
N LYS A 260 -19.31 5.31 -4.17
CA LYS A 260 -19.26 4.97 -2.75
C LYS A 260 -18.66 3.56 -2.65
N LEU A 261 -17.35 3.50 -2.44
CA LEU A 261 -16.65 2.24 -2.26
C LEU A 261 -16.92 1.71 -0.85
N PRO A 262 -17.05 0.39 -0.68
CA PRO A 262 -17.29 -0.18 0.64
C PRO A 262 -16.09 0.06 1.56
N GLU A 263 -16.33 0.07 2.86
CA GLU A 263 -15.30 -0.14 3.87
C GLU A 263 -14.72 -1.54 3.72
N ALA A 264 -13.52 -1.79 4.21
CA ALA A 264 -12.99 -3.14 4.26
C ALA A 264 -13.88 -4.02 5.16
N LYS A 265 -13.87 -5.33 4.93
CA LYS A 265 -14.75 -6.24 5.67
C LYS A 265 -14.49 -6.12 7.18
N PRO A 266 -15.54 -5.97 8.00
CA PRO A 266 -15.40 -6.05 9.46
C PRO A 266 -14.97 -7.46 9.85
N ILE A 267 -14.48 -7.62 11.09
CA ILE A 267 -14.22 -8.95 11.67
C ILE A 267 -15.48 -9.80 11.56
N SER A 268 -15.33 -11.07 11.19
CA SER A 268 -16.46 -11.99 11.12
C SER A 268 -17.08 -12.17 12.52
N LYS A 269 -18.42 -12.36 12.58
CA LYS A 269 -19.12 -12.51 13.86
C LYS A 269 -18.53 -13.64 14.75
N LYS A 270 -17.99 -14.70 14.12
CA LYS A 270 -17.34 -15.82 14.84
C LYS A 270 -16.03 -15.43 15.55
N LEU A 271 -15.36 -14.37 15.09
CA LEU A 271 -14.05 -13.93 15.60
C LEU A 271 -14.17 -12.70 16.52
N LYS A 272 -15.37 -12.13 16.73
CA LYS A 272 -15.56 -10.97 17.60
C LYS A 272 -15.40 -11.25 19.09
N ASN A 273 -15.46 -12.52 19.49
CA ASN A 273 -15.37 -12.95 20.89
C ASN A 273 -13.97 -13.54 21.22
N LYS A 274 -13.03 -13.39 20.32
CA LYS A 274 -11.60 -13.68 20.54
C LYS A 274 -10.83 -12.37 20.74
#